data_f3dff8a6413771be5be2ae4915be2973
#
_entry.id   f3dff8a6413771be5be2ae4915be2973
#
_cell.length_a   1.000
_cell.length_b   1.000
_cell.length_c   1.000
_cell.angle_alpha   90.00
_cell.angle_beta   90.00
_cell.angle_gamma   90.00
#
_symmetry.space_group_name_H-M   'P 1'
#
loop_
_entity.id
_entity.type
_entity.pdbx_description
1 polymer ?
#
loop_
_entity_poly.entity_id
_entity_poly.type
_entity_poly.pdbx_seq_one_letter_code
_entity_poly.pdbx_strand_id
1 'polypeptide(L)' 'MKFQIQDSRVIFILDYRYYGARVEEIDEWCWQQFSYHPREGMVMTFKNEKDISLFLLRWA' A
#
# COMPACT_ATOMS: atom_id res chain seq x y z
N MET A 1 -5.98 6.77 5.78
CA MET A 1 -6.49 5.78 4.81
C MET A 1 -7.08 4.59 5.55
N LYS A 2 -8.25 4.17 5.16
CA LYS A 2 -8.88 2.98 5.77
C LYS A 2 -8.36 1.72 5.10
N PHE A 3 -7.96 0.77 5.90
CA PHE A 3 -7.39 -0.48 5.41
C PHE A 3 -7.65 -1.60 6.40
N GLN A 4 -7.47 -2.84 5.94
CA GLN A 4 -7.57 -4.02 6.77
C GLN A 4 -6.32 -4.87 6.55
N ILE A 5 -5.68 -5.30 7.63
CA ILE A 5 -4.52 -6.17 7.54
C ILE A 5 -5.02 -7.60 7.37
N GLN A 6 -4.65 -8.22 6.24
CA GLN A 6 -5.03 -9.61 5.94
C GLN A 6 -3.99 -10.60 6.43
N ASP A 7 -2.72 -10.19 6.40
CA ASP A 7 -1.59 -11.03 6.73
C ASP A 7 -0.45 -10.10 7.15
N SER A 8 0.67 -10.65 7.59
CA SER A 8 1.83 -9.86 7.99
C SER A 8 2.37 -8.97 6.87
N ARG A 9 2.09 -9.32 5.60
CA ARG A 9 2.60 -8.59 4.44
C ARG A 9 1.50 -8.19 3.45
N VAL A 10 0.24 -8.38 3.79
CA VAL A 10 -0.87 -8.11 2.89
C VAL A 10 -1.88 -7.18 3.55
N ILE A 11 -2.23 -6.11 2.86
CA ILE A 11 -3.30 -5.23 3.32
C ILE A 11 -4.37 -5.09 2.24
N PHE A 12 -5.59 -4.85 2.69
CA PHE A 12 -6.74 -4.63 1.83
C PHE A 12 -7.15 -3.18 2.00
N ILE A 13 -7.18 -2.42 0.90
CA ILE A 13 -7.57 -1.02 0.93
C ILE A 13 -9.09 -0.92 0.95
N LEU A 14 -9.62 -0.22 1.95
CA LEU A 14 -11.07 -0.04 2.11
C LEU A 14 -11.55 1.35 1.71
N ASP A 15 -10.65 2.31 1.69
CA ASP A 15 -10.98 3.71 1.41
C ASP A 15 -10.78 4.02 -0.06
N TYR A 16 -11.80 3.75 -0.85
CA TYR A 16 -11.73 3.94 -2.31
C TYR A 16 -11.51 5.39 -2.71
N ARG A 17 -12.12 6.32 -1.98
CA ARG A 17 -12.02 7.74 -2.34
C ARG A 17 -10.62 8.27 -2.13
N TYR A 18 -10.05 7.99 -0.98
CA TYR A 18 -8.69 8.41 -0.68
C TYR A 18 -7.70 7.76 -1.63
N TYR A 19 -7.81 6.46 -1.78
CA TYR A 19 -6.89 5.69 -2.59
C TYR A 19 -7.01 6.05 -4.07
N GLY A 20 -8.23 6.11 -4.57
CA GLY A 20 -8.47 6.43 -5.98
C GLY A 20 -7.96 7.80 -6.39
N ALA A 21 -8.08 8.78 -5.50
CA ALA A 21 -7.58 10.13 -5.76
C ALA A 21 -6.06 10.22 -5.76
N ARG A 22 -5.38 9.25 -5.14
CA ARG A 22 -3.92 9.28 -4.95
C ARG A 22 -3.19 8.06 -5.50
N VAL A 23 -3.86 7.28 -6.34
CA VAL A 23 -3.30 6.01 -6.80
C VAL A 23 -1.97 6.19 -7.53
N GLU A 24 -1.87 7.21 -8.38
CA GLU A 24 -0.62 7.45 -9.11
C GLU A 24 0.50 7.87 -8.16
N GLU A 25 0.19 8.73 -7.20
CA GLU A 25 1.15 9.18 -6.21
C GLU A 25 1.61 8.02 -5.32
N ILE A 26 0.68 7.18 -4.91
CA ILE A 26 0.99 6.02 -4.08
C ILE A 26 1.85 5.02 -4.85
N ASP A 27 1.48 4.73 -6.10
CA ASP A 27 2.23 3.80 -6.93
C ASP A 27 3.66 4.29 -7.18
N GLU A 28 3.83 5.57 -7.46
CA GLU A 28 5.16 6.14 -7.67
C GLU A 28 5.99 6.10 -6.39
N TRP A 29 5.37 6.45 -5.26
CA TRP A 29 6.06 6.39 -3.97
C TRP A 29 6.54 4.97 -3.67
N CYS A 30 5.68 3.98 -3.90
CA CYS A 30 6.04 2.58 -3.69
C CYS A 30 7.20 2.15 -4.58
N TRP A 31 7.15 2.56 -5.84
CA TRP A 31 8.24 2.25 -6.76
C TRP A 31 9.57 2.84 -6.30
N GLN A 32 9.55 4.09 -5.85
CA GLN A 32 10.78 4.75 -5.39
C GLN A 32 11.31 4.16 -4.09
N GLN A 33 10.42 3.74 -3.19
CA GLN A 33 10.83 3.21 -1.90
C GLN A 33 11.24 1.74 -1.98
N PHE A 34 10.53 0.95 -2.76
CA PHE A 34 10.66 -0.50 -2.74
C PHE A 34 11.25 -1.09 -4.01
N SER A 35 11.26 -0.34 -5.10
CA SER A 35 11.65 -0.82 -6.43
C SER A 35 10.75 -1.94 -6.96
N TYR A 36 9.50 -1.97 -6.48
CA TYR A 36 8.45 -2.84 -7.01
C TYR A 36 7.10 -2.20 -6.71
N HIS A 37 6.05 -2.70 -7.37
CA HIS A 37 4.68 -2.23 -7.16
C HIS A 37 3.91 -3.29 -6.36
N PRO A 38 3.64 -3.06 -5.07
CA PRO A 38 2.92 -4.05 -4.26
C PRO A 38 1.44 -4.14 -4.59
N ARG A 39 0.88 -3.10 -5.22
CA ARG A 39 -0.56 -3.02 -5.45
C ARG A 39 -1.04 -3.94 -6.57
N GLU A 40 -2.14 -4.63 -6.31
CA GLU A 40 -2.88 -5.36 -7.31
C GLU A 40 -4.37 -5.10 -7.04
N GLY A 41 -4.97 -4.19 -7.81
CA GLY A 41 -6.31 -3.70 -7.50
C GLY A 41 -6.34 -2.97 -6.18
N MET A 42 -7.15 -3.43 -5.26
CA MET A 42 -7.29 -2.86 -3.91
C MET A 42 -6.52 -3.67 -2.86
N VAL A 43 -5.75 -4.65 -3.29
CA VAL A 43 -4.93 -5.48 -2.40
C VAL A 43 -3.48 -5.12 -2.61
N MET A 44 -2.73 -4.98 -1.52
CA MET A 44 -1.30 -4.71 -1.58
C MET A 44 -0.55 -5.83 -0.89
N THR A 45 0.35 -6.47 -1.63
CA THR A 45 1.18 -7.56 -1.13
C THR A 45 2.64 -7.10 -1.11
N PHE A 46 3.23 -7.06 0.06
CA PHE A 46 4.60 -6.60 0.25
C PHE A 46 5.55 -7.78 0.36
N LYS A 47 6.81 -7.57 0.05
CA LYS A 47 7.81 -8.64 0.10
C LYS A 47 8.23 -8.99 1.52
N ASN A 48 8.11 -8.03 2.45
CA ASN A 48 8.49 -8.25 3.84
C ASN A 48 7.73 -7.30 4.77
N GLU A 49 7.81 -7.56 6.06
CA GLU A 49 7.10 -6.78 7.07
C GLU A 49 7.64 -5.36 7.21
N LYS A 50 8.90 -5.16 6.92
CA LYS A 50 9.51 -3.83 6.98
C LYS A 50 8.87 -2.91 5.94
N ASP A 51 8.62 -3.41 4.76
CA ASP A 51 8.02 -2.63 3.68
C ASP A 51 6.59 -2.22 4.01
N ILE A 52 5.78 -3.12 4.55
CA ILE A 52 4.41 -2.78 4.93
C ILE A 52 4.40 -1.75 6.05
N SER A 53 5.30 -1.87 7.01
CA SER A 53 5.39 -0.90 8.11
C SER A 53 5.75 0.49 7.58
N LEU A 54 6.68 0.57 6.66
CA LEU A 54 7.07 1.84 6.05
C LEU A 54 5.92 2.46 5.27
N PHE A 55 5.19 1.64 4.52
CA PHE A 55 4.02 2.10 3.77
C PHE A 55 2.96 2.67 4.71
N LEU A 56 2.66 1.98 5.79
CA LEU A 56 1.64 2.42 6.74
C LEU A 56 2.04 3.71 7.46
N LEU A 57 3.32 3.88 7.75
CA LEU A 57 3.83 5.12 8.33
C LEU A 57 3.58 6.33 7.43
N ARG A 58 3.64 6.13 6.14
CA ARG A 58 3.47 7.22 5.18
C ARG A 58 2.00 7.48 4.84
N TRP A 59 1.20 6.43 4.68
CA TRP A 59 -0.12 6.54 4.08
C TRP A 59 -1.29 6.24 5.00
N ALA A 60 -1.08 5.54 6.09
CA ALA A 60 -2.18 5.21 7.02
C ALA A 60 -2.45 6.31 8.09
#